data_00c9cae6fff456ed35950011ebb71706
#
_entry.id   00c9cae6fff456ed35950011ebb71706
#
_cell.length_a   1.000
_cell.length_b   1.000
_cell.length_c   1.000
_cell.angle_alpha   90.00
_cell.angle_beta   90.00
_cell.angle_gamma   90.00
#
_symmetry.space_group_name_H-M   'P 1'
#
loop_
_entity.id
_entity.type
_entity.pdbx_description
1 polymer ?
#
loop_
_entity_poly.entity_id
_entity_poly.type
_entity_poly.pdbx_seq_one_letter_code
_entity_poly.pdbx_strand_id
1 'polypeptide(L)'
;MATAIPVWANPITEPKRKFKFILNLAGIPAYVVKTTDRPQVTVGEAKHEFLVHDFYFPGRVSWNEISISLVDPVDPDVSRKLLDFVRNAGYVNPGDFSPSPSDPNFLRKSLSKSKFIDQLGQVTIDTLNSEGSVVETWKLNNVFVKSVTYNQLSYSDEGLIELGLQLRYDWAELESFGPTE
;
A
#
# COMPACT_ATOMS: atom_id res chain seq x y z
N MET A 1 2.88 -49.68 7.22
CA MET A 1 2.00 -48.50 7.11
C MET A 1 2.88 -47.26 7.26
N ALA A 2 3.04 -46.46 6.23
CA ALA A 2 3.79 -45.20 6.34
C ALA A 2 2.98 -44.25 7.22
N THR A 3 3.50 -43.86 8.37
CA THR A 3 2.90 -42.87 9.24
C THR A 3 2.89 -41.54 8.49
N ALA A 4 1.72 -41.02 8.18
CA ALA A 4 1.61 -39.70 7.55
C ALA A 4 2.25 -38.67 8.47
N ILE A 5 3.39 -38.10 8.06
CA ILE A 5 4.03 -37.02 8.79
C ILE A 5 3.09 -35.82 8.73
N PRO A 6 2.71 -35.19 9.88
CA PRO A 6 1.89 -33.99 9.86
C PRO A 6 2.51 -32.95 8.95
N VAL A 7 1.69 -32.25 8.16
CA VAL A 7 2.15 -31.28 7.12
C VAL A 7 3.19 -30.31 7.66
N TRP A 8 3.03 -29.81 8.88
CA TRP A 8 3.97 -28.88 9.52
C TRP A 8 5.22 -29.53 10.13
N ALA A 9 5.27 -30.85 10.24
CA ALA A 9 6.47 -31.60 10.64
C ALA A 9 7.30 -32.05 9.42
N ASN A 10 6.81 -31.81 8.21
CA ASN A 10 7.55 -32.06 6.99
C ASN A 10 8.60 -30.94 6.81
N PRO A 11 9.92 -31.25 6.75
CA PRO A 11 10.98 -30.26 6.62
C PRO A 11 10.93 -29.47 5.29
N ILE A 12 10.19 -29.96 4.29
CA ILE A 12 10.01 -29.29 2.99
C ILE A 12 8.89 -28.22 3.06
N THR A 13 7.99 -28.30 4.06
CA THR A 13 6.88 -27.36 4.19
C THR A 13 7.32 -26.15 5.01
N GLU A 14 7.69 -25.06 4.35
CA GLU A 14 8.04 -23.81 5.01
C GLU A 14 6.91 -22.78 4.89
N PRO A 15 6.35 -22.28 6.01
CA PRO A 15 5.33 -21.25 5.96
C PRO A 15 5.93 -19.88 5.65
N LYS A 16 5.21 -19.05 4.88
CA LYS A 16 5.57 -17.65 4.65
C LYS A 16 5.61 -16.88 5.97
N ARG A 17 6.64 -16.06 6.18
CA ARG A 17 6.87 -15.31 7.41
C ARG A 17 6.43 -13.84 7.24
N LYS A 18 5.74 -13.28 8.24
CA LYS A 18 5.25 -11.89 8.22
C LYS A 18 6.35 -10.85 8.08
N PHE A 19 7.53 -11.09 8.59
CA PHE A 19 8.66 -10.15 8.57
C PHE A 19 9.51 -10.23 7.30
N LYS A 20 9.26 -11.19 6.41
CA LYS A 20 9.98 -11.38 5.15
C LYS A 20 9.20 -10.76 3.99
N PHE A 21 9.25 -9.45 3.90
CA PHE A 21 8.61 -8.70 2.82
C PHE A 21 9.45 -7.50 2.41
N ILE A 22 9.26 -7.03 1.19
CA ILE A 22 9.79 -5.78 0.66
C ILE A 22 8.63 -5.04 0.01
N LEU A 23 8.45 -3.77 0.38
CA LEU A 23 7.56 -2.85 -0.31
C LEU A 23 8.40 -1.98 -1.24
N ASN A 24 8.09 -2.01 -2.54
CA ASN A 24 8.68 -1.15 -3.53
C ASN A 24 7.72 0.01 -3.82
N LEU A 25 8.10 1.19 -3.38
CA LEU A 25 7.37 2.44 -3.58
C LEU A 25 8.36 3.48 -4.08
N ALA A 26 8.08 4.12 -5.22
CA ALA A 26 9.01 5.05 -5.86
C ALA A 26 9.51 6.13 -4.90
N GLY A 27 10.84 6.30 -4.83
CA GLY A 27 11.49 7.32 -4.02
C GLY A 27 11.52 7.04 -2.50
N ILE A 28 10.92 5.96 -2.01
CA ILE A 28 10.96 5.55 -0.60
C ILE A 28 11.81 4.30 -0.46
N PRO A 29 12.91 4.35 0.33
CA PRO A 29 13.74 3.18 0.57
C PRO A 29 12.97 2.10 1.34
N ALA A 30 13.14 0.83 0.96
CA ALA A 30 12.44 -0.28 1.59
C ALA A 30 12.73 -0.43 3.10
N TYR A 31 13.90 -0.01 3.57
CA TYR A 31 14.30 -0.12 4.98
C TYR A 31 13.54 0.80 5.93
N VAL A 32 12.87 1.86 5.42
CA VAL A 32 12.05 2.75 6.26
C VAL A 32 10.64 2.20 6.47
N VAL A 33 10.25 1.16 5.71
CA VAL A 33 8.94 0.54 5.84
C VAL A 33 8.90 -0.35 7.08
N LYS A 34 8.01 -0.03 8.02
CA LYS A 34 7.81 -0.81 9.25
C LYS A 34 6.74 -1.87 9.08
N THR A 35 5.60 -1.47 8.54
CA THR A 35 4.48 -2.39 8.28
C THR A 35 3.77 -2.01 6.98
N THR A 36 3.14 -3.00 6.35
CA THR A 36 2.24 -2.80 5.23
C THR A 36 1.11 -3.81 5.27
N ASP A 37 -0.08 -3.38 4.92
CA ASP A 37 -1.19 -4.30 4.67
C ASP A 37 -1.01 -5.01 3.34
N ARG A 38 -1.57 -6.21 3.22
CA ARG A 38 -1.70 -6.91 1.95
C ARG A 38 -3.01 -6.50 1.28
N PRO A 39 -3.09 -6.50 -0.06
CA PRO A 39 -4.32 -6.21 -0.77
C PRO A 39 -5.47 -7.11 -0.31
N GLN A 40 -6.62 -6.49 -0.10
CA GLN A 40 -7.84 -7.17 0.30
C GLN A 40 -8.96 -6.86 -0.68
N VAL A 41 -9.74 -7.88 -1.01
CA VAL A 41 -10.90 -7.78 -1.89
C VAL A 41 -12.16 -8.06 -1.10
N THR A 42 -13.18 -7.24 -1.33
CA THR A 42 -14.52 -7.41 -0.75
C THR A 42 -15.52 -7.61 -1.87
N VAL A 43 -16.35 -8.64 -1.76
CA VAL A 43 -17.47 -8.89 -2.66
C VAL A 43 -18.73 -8.39 -1.96
N GLY A 44 -19.42 -7.45 -2.57
CA GLY A 44 -20.72 -7.00 -2.10
C GLY A 44 -21.76 -8.10 -2.23
N GLU A 45 -22.88 -7.97 -1.54
CA GLU A 45 -24.00 -8.88 -1.63
C GLU A 45 -25.32 -8.14 -1.86
N ALA A 46 -26.22 -8.79 -2.58
CA ALA A 46 -27.61 -8.38 -2.71
C ALA A 46 -28.48 -9.43 -2.02
N LYS A 47 -29.27 -9.01 -1.04
CA LYS A 47 -30.19 -9.84 -0.32
C LYS A 47 -31.57 -9.81 -1.00
N HIS A 48 -32.15 -10.95 -1.21
CA HIS A 48 -33.57 -11.10 -1.64
C HIS A 48 -34.34 -11.87 -0.58
N GLU A 49 -35.39 -11.26 -0.06
CA GLU A 49 -36.27 -11.84 0.94
C GLU A 49 -37.48 -12.48 0.26
N PHE A 50 -37.72 -13.75 0.56
CA PHE A 50 -38.92 -14.44 0.09
C PHE A 50 -39.53 -15.26 1.23
N LEU A 51 -40.72 -14.86 1.69
CA LEU A 51 -41.44 -15.42 2.85
C LEU A 51 -40.56 -15.35 4.13
N VAL A 52 -40.15 -16.50 4.66
CA VAL A 52 -39.33 -16.63 5.87
C VAL A 52 -37.86 -16.94 5.59
N HIS A 53 -37.44 -16.86 4.32
CA HIS A 53 -36.10 -17.20 3.87
C HIS A 53 -35.42 -16.02 3.18
N ASP A 54 -34.12 -15.91 3.44
CA ASP A 54 -33.22 -14.93 2.81
C ASP A 54 -32.33 -15.63 1.79
N PHE A 55 -32.22 -15.04 0.60
CA PHE A 55 -31.34 -15.49 -0.48
C PHE A 55 -30.32 -14.42 -0.75
N TYR A 56 -29.05 -14.81 -0.92
CA TYR A 56 -27.93 -13.89 -1.13
C TYR A 56 -27.32 -14.11 -2.51
N PHE A 57 -27.09 -13.01 -3.22
CA PHE A 57 -26.45 -13.00 -4.52
C PHE A 57 -25.19 -12.17 -4.47
N PRO A 58 -24.08 -12.62 -5.10
CA PRO A 58 -22.85 -11.85 -5.14
C PRO A 58 -23.06 -10.55 -5.92
N GLY A 59 -22.56 -9.45 -5.35
CA GLY A 59 -22.61 -8.12 -5.92
C GLY A 59 -21.29 -7.72 -6.58
N ARG A 60 -20.94 -6.42 -6.46
CA ARG A 60 -19.73 -5.86 -7.04
C ARG A 60 -18.50 -6.19 -6.21
N VAL A 61 -17.38 -6.40 -6.89
CA VAL A 61 -16.06 -6.54 -6.26
C VAL A 61 -15.48 -5.15 -6.02
N SER A 62 -14.92 -4.93 -4.83
CA SER A 62 -14.18 -3.73 -4.48
C SER A 62 -12.86 -4.10 -3.80
N TRP A 63 -11.81 -3.36 -4.12
CA TRP A 63 -10.52 -3.48 -3.46
C TRP A 63 -10.44 -2.50 -2.30
N ASN A 64 -9.98 -2.97 -1.15
CA ASN A 64 -9.78 -2.15 0.02
C ASN A 64 -8.47 -1.37 -0.10
N GLU A 65 -8.40 -0.22 0.54
CA GLU A 65 -7.16 0.52 0.67
C GLU A 65 -6.14 -0.21 1.55
N ILE A 66 -4.86 0.09 1.35
CA ILE A 66 -3.78 -0.43 2.18
C ILE A 66 -3.18 0.69 3.04
N SER A 67 -2.84 0.33 4.27
CA SER A 67 -2.13 1.20 5.21
C SER A 67 -0.67 0.75 5.32
N ILE A 68 0.21 1.71 5.31
CA ILE A 68 1.65 1.53 5.41
C ILE A 68 2.14 2.39 6.56
N SER A 69 2.92 1.81 7.47
CA SER A 69 3.65 2.56 8.50
C SER A 69 5.12 2.68 8.09
N LEU A 70 5.63 3.90 8.14
CA LEU A 70 7.00 4.25 7.76
C LEU A 70 7.70 4.86 8.97
N VAL A 71 8.98 4.61 9.12
CA VAL A 71 9.85 5.35 10.04
C VAL A 71 10.39 6.56 9.29
N ASP A 72 10.48 7.71 9.97
CA ASP A 72 11.00 8.94 9.39
C ASP A 72 12.45 9.21 9.82
N PRO A 73 13.45 8.80 9.04
CA PRO A 73 14.84 9.13 9.30
C PRO A 73 15.13 10.61 8.95
N VAL A 74 16.21 11.15 9.51
CA VAL A 74 16.69 12.49 9.16
C VAL A 74 17.11 12.56 7.68
N ASP A 75 17.70 11.49 7.17
CA ASP A 75 18.10 11.34 5.77
C ASP A 75 17.90 9.89 5.33
N PRO A 76 17.10 9.64 4.28
CA PRO A 76 16.29 10.57 3.50
C PRO A 76 15.03 11.05 4.25
N ASP A 77 14.70 12.34 4.15
CA ASP A 77 13.49 12.96 4.72
C ASP A 77 12.24 12.38 4.03
N VAL A 78 11.59 11.42 4.70
CA VAL A 78 10.40 10.72 4.19
C VAL A 78 9.17 11.62 4.31
N SER A 79 9.05 12.40 5.37
CA SER A 79 7.97 13.38 5.57
C SER A 79 7.85 14.33 4.38
N ARG A 80 8.98 14.89 3.94
CA ARG A 80 9.04 15.78 2.78
C ARG A 80 8.64 15.07 1.49
N LYS A 81 9.16 13.86 1.26
CA LYS A 81 8.82 13.07 0.06
C LYS A 81 7.33 12.77 -0.05
N LEU A 82 6.69 12.41 1.06
CA LEU A 82 5.25 12.15 1.07
C LEU A 82 4.44 13.41 0.75
N LEU A 83 4.85 14.58 1.25
CA LEU A 83 4.21 15.85 0.92
C LEU A 83 4.45 16.22 -0.56
N ASP A 84 5.64 15.95 -1.09
CA ASP A 84 5.98 16.21 -2.47
C ASP A 84 5.15 15.35 -3.45
N PHE A 85 4.79 14.11 -3.10
CA PHE A 85 3.85 13.32 -3.91
C PHE A 85 2.51 14.04 -4.09
N VAL A 86 1.98 14.63 -3.03
CA VAL A 86 0.71 15.36 -3.08
C VAL A 86 0.85 16.66 -3.88
N ARG A 87 1.95 17.41 -3.68
CA ARG A 87 2.24 18.66 -4.41
C ARG A 87 2.40 18.42 -5.91
N ASN A 88 3.23 17.43 -6.26
CA ASN A 88 3.49 17.09 -7.66
C ASN A 88 2.26 16.54 -8.38
N ALA A 89 1.33 15.92 -7.64
CA ALA A 89 0.04 15.49 -8.18
C ALA A 89 -0.91 16.64 -8.51
N GLY A 90 -0.56 17.89 -8.15
CA GLY A 90 -1.31 19.10 -8.51
C GLY A 90 -1.88 19.88 -7.33
N TYR A 91 -1.56 19.51 -6.08
CA TYR A 91 -1.91 20.32 -4.93
C TYR A 91 -1.09 21.60 -4.88
N VAL A 92 -1.76 22.72 -4.75
CA VAL A 92 -1.15 24.03 -4.61
C VAL A 92 -1.43 24.54 -3.19
N ASN A 93 -0.37 24.86 -2.45
CA ASN A 93 -0.50 25.40 -1.12
C ASN A 93 -1.02 26.85 -1.20
N PRO A 94 -2.06 27.23 -0.44
CA PRO A 94 -2.53 28.62 -0.40
C PRO A 94 -1.46 29.66 -0.05
N GLY A 95 -0.41 29.29 0.68
CA GLY A 95 0.71 30.18 1.00
C GLY A 95 1.66 30.46 -0.17
N ASP A 96 1.65 29.61 -1.20
CA ASP A 96 2.48 29.78 -2.40
C ASP A 96 1.78 30.66 -3.46
N PHE A 97 0.78 31.41 -3.06
CA PHE A 97 0.00 32.34 -3.86
C PHE A 97 0.85 33.48 -4.39
N SER A 98 1.60 33.24 -5.43
CA SER A 98 2.12 34.31 -6.30
C SER A 98 1.39 34.17 -7.63
N PRO A 99 0.40 35.04 -7.92
CA PRO A 99 -0.22 35.02 -9.24
C PRO A 99 0.87 35.34 -10.28
N SER A 100 1.39 34.27 -10.89
CA SER A 100 2.30 34.42 -12.01
C SER A 100 1.48 34.83 -13.22
N PRO A 101 1.80 35.94 -13.91
CA PRO A 101 1.15 36.30 -15.17
C PRO A 101 1.22 35.19 -16.22
N SER A 102 2.18 34.26 -16.07
CA SER A 102 2.40 33.13 -16.98
C SER A 102 1.45 31.93 -16.75
N ASP A 103 0.72 31.86 -15.64
CA ASP A 103 -0.24 30.78 -15.38
C ASP A 103 -1.52 31.30 -14.73
N PRO A 104 -2.46 31.87 -15.50
CA PRO A 104 -3.72 32.39 -14.97
C PRO A 104 -4.65 31.30 -14.40
N ASN A 105 -4.36 30.03 -14.67
CA ASN A 105 -5.13 28.89 -14.19
C ASN A 105 -4.57 28.27 -12.91
N PHE A 106 -3.51 28.84 -12.32
CA PHE A 106 -2.86 28.32 -11.12
C PHE A 106 -3.84 27.95 -10.00
N LEU A 107 -4.82 28.80 -9.70
CA LEU A 107 -5.84 28.58 -8.67
C LEU A 107 -6.91 27.54 -9.02
N ARG A 108 -6.97 27.13 -10.28
CA ARG A 108 -7.95 26.16 -10.77
C ARG A 108 -7.36 24.75 -10.87
N LYS A 109 -6.07 24.59 -10.56
CA LYS A 109 -5.42 23.29 -10.56
C LYS A 109 -5.97 22.43 -9.43
N SER A 110 -6.15 21.14 -9.71
CA SER A 110 -6.59 20.14 -8.75
C SER A 110 -5.72 18.90 -8.84
N LEU A 111 -5.84 18.03 -7.87
CA LEU A 111 -5.16 16.75 -7.87
C LEU A 111 -5.58 15.93 -9.10
N SER A 112 -4.59 15.28 -9.71
CA SER A 112 -4.78 14.41 -10.88
C SER A 112 -4.33 13.00 -10.57
N LYS A 113 -5.21 12.02 -10.83
CA LYS A 113 -4.89 10.60 -10.68
C LYS A 113 -3.71 10.17 -11.56
N SER A 114 -3.66 10.65 -12.81
CA SER A 114 -2.55 10.34 -13.73
C SER A 114 -1.21 10.80 -13.17
N LYS A 115 -1.16 12.00 -12.60
CA LYS A 115 0.08 12.52 -12.00
C LYS A 115 0.51 11.72 -10.76
N PHE A 116 -0.42 11.23 -9.95
CA PHE A 116 -0.09 10.31 -8.86
C PHE A 116 0.52 9.01 -9.39
N ILE A 117 -0.08 8.43 -10.44
CA ILE A 117 0.43 7.22 -11.07
C ILE A 117 1.83 7.43 -11.61
N ASP A 118 2.08 8.57 -12.27
CA ASP A 118 3.39 8.93 -12.80
C ASP A 118 4.44 9.10 -11.68
N GLN A 119 4.03 9.63 -10.52
CA GLN A 119 4.93 9.85 -9.37
C GLN A 119 5.24 8.57 -8.60
N LEU A 120 4.23 7.74 -8.36
CA LEU A 120 4.35 6.53 -7.55
C LEU A 120 4.88 5.35 -8.36
N GLY A 121 4.71 5.38 -9.70
CA GLY A 121 5.07 4.28 -10.58
C GLY A 121 4.33 2.98 -10.23
N GLN A 122 4.99 1.85 -10.47
CA GLN A 122 4.48 0.54 -10.09
C GLN A 122 4.77 0.27 -8.62
N VAL A 123 3.74 0.14 -7.80
CA VAL A 123 3.87 -0.25 -6.39
C VAL A 123 3.75 -1.76 -6.27
N THR A 124 4.73 -2.40 -5.63
CA THR A 124 4.73 -3.86 -5.42
C THR A 124 5.04 -4.23 -3.97
N ILE A 125 4.46 -5.33 -3.53
CA ILE A 125 4.73 -5.95 -2.23
C ILE A 125 5.24 -7.36 -2.49
N ASP A 126 6.52 -7.58 -2.23
CA ASP A 126 7.19 -8.84 -2.43
C ASP A 126 7.27 -9.62 -1.12
N THR A 127 6.91 -10.90 -1.15
CA THR A 127 7.11 -11.82 -0.02
C THR A 127 8.31 -12.72 -0.32
N LEU A 128 9.20 -12.87 0.64
CA LEU A 128 10.46 -13.61 0.50
C LEU A 128 10.42 -14.97 1.23
N ASN A 129 11.20 -15.94 0.71
CA ASN A 129 11.48 -17.20 1.38
C ASN A 129 12.64 -17.08 2.39
N SER A 130 13.08 -18.20 2.95
CA SER A 130 14.23 -18.28 3.88
C SER A 130 15.54 -17.81 3.25
N GLU A 131 15.70 -17.99 1.96
CA GLU A 131 16.92 -17.67 1.21
C GLU A 131 16.93 -16.23 0.68
N GLY A 132 15.82 -15.48 0.86
CA GLY A 132 15.70 -14.12 0.36
C GLY A 132 15.18 -14.02 -1.07
N SER A 133 14.80 -15.13 -1.68
CA SER A 133 14.19 -15.14 -3.03
C SER A 133 12.70 -14.76 -2.94
N VAL A 134 12.21 -14.04 -3.95
CA VAL A 134 10.81 -13.66 -4.05
C VAL A 134 9.95 -14.87 -4.38
N VAL A 135 8.95 -15.15 -3.56
CA VAL A 135 7.98 -16.24 -3.77
C VAL A 135 6.61 -15.75 -4.20
N GLU A 136 6.31 -14.49 -3.94
CA GLU A 136 5.02 -13.88 -4.23
C GLU A 136 5.19 -12.38 -4.40
N THR A 137 4.60 -11.82 -5.45
CA THR A 137 4.57 -10.37 -5.69
C THR A 137 3.13 -9.91 -5.88
N TRP A 138 2.68 -8.98 -5.06
CA TRP A 138 1.46 -8.22 -5.28
C TRP A 138 1.78 -6.95 -6.06
N LYS A 139 1.15 -6.77 -7.21
CA LYS A 139 1.23 -5.55 -8.01
C LYS A 139 -0.04 -4.73 -7.82
N LEU A 140 0.11 -3.48 -7.38
CA LEU A 140 -0.99 -2.54 -7.21
C LEU A 140 -1.10 -1.65 -8.43
N ASN A 141 -2.29 -1.59 -9.03
CA ASN A 141 -2.50 -0.84 -10.27
C ASN A 141 -3.25 0.47 -10.01
N ASN A 142 -2.80 1.55 -10.67
CA ASN A 142 -3.39 2.89 -10.59
C ASN A 142 -3.42 3.45 -9.17
N VAL A 143 -2.28 3.40 -8.50
CA VAL A 143 -2.14 3.80 -7.10
C VAL A 143 -2.15 5.32 -6.95
N PHE A 144 -2.82 5.80 -5.92
CA PHE A 144 -2.73 7.19 -5.48
C PHE A 144 -2.73 7.31 -3.96
N VAL A 145 -2.15 8.39 -3.46
CA VAL A 145 -2.14 8.69 -2.02
C VAL A 145 -3.51 9.18 -1.61
N LYS A 146 -4.14 8.48 -0.65
CA LYS A 146 -5.42 8.88 -0.05
C LYS A 146 -5.20 9.78 1.15
N SER A 147 -4.30 9.40 2.05
CA SER A 147 -3.93 10.19 3.22
C SER A 147 -2.49 9.97 3.63
N VAL A 148 -1.91 11.01 4.23
CA VAL A 148 -0.64 10.97 4.94
C VAL A 148 -0.90 11.45 6.35
N THR A 149 -0.47 10.69 7.35
CA THR A 149 -0.63 11.03 8.77
C THR A 149 0.75 11.23 9.37
N TYR A 150 0.98 12.43 9.92
CA TYR A 150 2.16 12.77 10.71
C TYR A 150 1.78 12.57 12.18
N ASN A 151 2.40 11.57 12.83
CA ASN A 151 2.04 11.20 14.18
C ASN A 151 2.44 12.27 15.21
N GLN A 152 1.84 12.19 16.38
CA GLN A 152 2.08 13.11 17.49
C GLN A 152 3.51 12.97 18.03
N LEU A 153 4.12 14.10 18.40
CA LEU A 153 5.40 14.15 19.10
C LEU A 153 5.17 14.30 20.61
N SER A 154 5.98 13.64 21.43
CA SER A 154 5.91 13.70 22.88
C SER A 154 7.29 13.69 23.49
N TYR A 155 7.55 14.58 24.45
CA TYR A 155 8.81 14.61 25.20
C TYR A 155 9.01 13.43 26.16
N SER A 156 7.91 12.71 26.46
CA SER A 156 7.94 11.55 27.37
C SER A 156 8.09 10.22 26.63
N ASP A 157 8.15 10.22 25.29
CA ASP A 157 8.23 9.03 24.46
C ASP A 157 9.59 9.01 23.73
N GLU A 158 10.36 7.95 23.95
CA GLU A 158 11.67 7.71 23.30
C GLU A 158 11.54 6.92 21.99
N GLY A 159 10.29 6.68 21.52
CA GLY A 159 10.00 5.95 20.28
C GLY A 159 10.46 6.70 19.03
N LEU A 160 10.60 5.96 17.92
CA LEU A 160 10.90 6.57 16.62
C LEU A 160 9.68 7.30 16.07
N ILE A 161 9.93 8.37 15.31
CA ILE A 161 8.87 9.06 14.57
C ILE A 161 8.35 8.13 13.48
N GLU A 162 7.04 7.89 13.49
CA GLU A 162 6.37 7.07 12.49
C GLU A 162 5.38 7.91 11.68
N LEU A 163 5.25 7.56 10.41
CA LEU A 163 4.33 8.17 9.46
C LEU A 163 3.34 7.13 8.99
N GLY A 164 2.08 7.51 8.89
CA GLY A 164 1.03 6.69 8.27
C GLY A 164 0.79 7.12 6.83
N LEU A 165 0.83 6.17 5.91
CA LEU A 165 0.50 6.37 4.50
C LEU A 165 -0.63 5.44 4.10
N GLN A 166 -1.74 5.99 3.60
CA GLN A 166 -2.83 5.21 3.01
C GLN A 166 -2.82 5.36 1.50
N LEU A 167 -2.79 4.22 0.82
CA LEU A 167 -2.85 4.14 -0.63
C LEU A 167 -4.18 3.54 -1.08
N ARG A 168 -4.74 4.15 -2.12
CA ARG A 168 -5.89 3.63 -2.85
C ARG A 168 -5.44 3.20 -4.24
N TYR A 169 -5.99 2.12 -4.74
CA TYR A 169 -5.68 1.53 -6.05
C TYR A 169 -6.95 0.97 -6.68
N ASP A 170 -6.93 0.72 -7.98
CA ASP A 170 -8.11 0.22 -8.70
C ASP A 170 -8.25 -1.29 -8.58
N TRP A 171 -7.14 -2.02 -8.74
CA TRP A 171 -7.07 -3.48 -8.56
C TRP A 171 -5.65 -3.92 -8.22
N ALA A 172 -5.52 -5.12 -7.69
CA ALA A 172 -4.22 -5.75 -7.44
C ALA A 172 -4.13 -7.08 -8.18
N GLU A 173 -2.92 -7.42 -8.61
CA GLU A 173 -2.58 -8.68 -9.25
C GLU A 173 -1.58 -9.43 -8.38
N LEU A 174 -1.81 -10.73 -8.24
CA LEU A 174 -0.92 -11.62 -7.53
C LEU A 174 -0.12 -12.46 -8.51
N GLU A 175 1.19 -12.29 -8.52
CA GLU A 175 2.12 -13.20 -9.18
C GLU A 175 2.72 -14.11 -8.11
N SER A 176 2.59 -15.41 -8.32
CA SER A 176 3.19 -16.43 -7.45
C SER A 176 4.28 -17.15 -8.22
N PHE A 177 5.47 -17.11 -7.67
CA PHE A 177 6.62 -17.86 -8.18
C PHE A 177 6.64 -19.16 -7.37
N GLY A 178 6.20 -20.27 -8.00
CA GLY A 178 6.29 -21.59 -7.37
C GLY A 178 7.74 -21.94 -7.06
N PRO A 179 7.99 -22.94 -6.19
CA PRO A 179 9.35 -23.44 -6.00
C PRO A 179 9.91 -23.84 -7.37
N THR A 180 11.02 -23.25 -7.77
CA THR A 180 11.83 -23.77 -8.86
C THR A 180 12.29 -25.17 -8.43
N GLU A 181 11.76 -26.21 -9.11
CA GLU A 181 12.19 -27.58 -8.94
C GLU A 181 13.70 -27.70 -9.21
#